data_f07a1fa56002638292d9c2a7042a6e7c
#
_entry.id   f07a1fa56002638292d9c2a7042a6e7c
#
_cell.length_a   1.000
_cell.length_b   1.000
_cell.length_c   1.000
_cell.angle_alpha   90.00
_cell.angle_beta   90.00
_cell.angle_gamma   90.00
#
_symmetry.space_group_name_H-M   'P 1'
#
loop_
_entity.id
_entity.type
_entity.pdbx_description
1 polymer ?
#
loop_
_entity_poly.entity_id
_entity_poly.type
_entity_poly.pdbx_seq_one_letter_code
_entity_poly.pdbx_strand_id
1 'polypeptide(L)'
;MRLAFLLLLCAAPARAEGERALSVNLGWATFSVPGKAVGNMAPPTLSPDVGGALGVSYEHAIGTDISLRGELAGGLFYGGNSQKQSADSFAGLADVGVTFRFDVLKYVPYAFGGVGGVVSGGGPIDKGVDFVLCVGGGLDVLESRSRSWGVEGRLASFGGNITLFTLGLRGTVRWGYF
;
A
#
# COMPACT_ATOMS: atom_id res chain seq x y z
N MET A 1 -20.64 -16.35 -19.38
CA MET A 1 -20.55 -16.15 -17.90
C MET A 1 -19.58 -15.06 -17.43
N ARG A 2 -18.77 -14.43 -18.27
CA ARG A 2 -17.77 -13.41 -17.86
C ARG A 2 -18.32 -11.97 -17.81
N LEU A 3 -19.46 -11.68 -18.42
CA LEU A 3 -20.06 -10.34 -18.39
C LEU A 3 -20.96 -10.06 -17.17
N ALA A 4 -21.46 -11.11 -16.51
CA ALA A 4 -22.35 -10.96 -15.34
C ALA A 4 -21.62 -10.48 -14.07
N PHE A 5 -20.31 -10.73 -13.97
CA PHE A 5 -19.54 -10.31 -12.80
C PHE A 5 -19.19 -8.82 -12.83
N LEU A 6 -19.08 -8.23 -14.04
CA LEU A 6 -18.82 -6.78 -14.17
C LEU A 6 -20.08 -5.94 -13.87
N LEU A 7 -21.26 -6.48 -14.11
CA LEU A 7 -22.53 -5.79 -13.85
C LEU A 7 -22.93 -5.76 -12.37
N LEU A 8 -22.43 -6.71 -11.55
CA LEU A 8 -22.68 -6.69 -10.11
C LEU A 8 -21.90 -5.59 -9.38
N LEU A 9 -20.78 -5.14 -9.93
CA LEU A 9 -20.00 -4.02 -9.38
C LEU A 9 -20.65 -2.65 -9.64
N CYS A 10 -21.53 -2.57 -10.63
CA CYS A 10 -22.25 -1.32 -10.96
C CYS A 10 -23.58 -1.16 -10.24
N ALA A 11 -24.04 -2.18 -9.52
CA ALA A 11 -25.31 -2.15 -8.77
C ALA A 11 -25.11 -1.78 -7.30
N ALA A 12 -24.11 -0.98 -6.97
CA ALA A 12 -24.03 -0.37 -5.65
C ALA A 12 -25.19 0.63 -5.53
N PRO A 13 -26.08 0.48 -4.53
CA PRO A 13 -27.20 1.38 -4.36
C PRO A 13 -26.65 2.78 -4.12
N ALA A 14 -27.06 3.73 -4.96
CA ALA A 14 -26.76 5.14 -4.86
C ALA A 14 -27.47 5.79 -3.64
N ARG A 15 -27.18 5.29 -2.43
CA ARG A 15 -27.74 5.79 -1.17
C ARG A 15 -26.83 5.60 0.04
N ALA A 16 -25.54 5.67 -0.18
CA ALA A 16 -24.65 5.99 0.92
C ALA A 16 -24.07 7.37 0.59
N GLU A 17 -24.59 8.42 1.20
CA GLU A 17 -23.83 9.64 1.45
C GLU A 17 -22.65 9.22 2.34
N GLY A 18 -21.71 8.48 1.74
CA GLY A 18 -20.66 7.82 2.45
C GLY A 18 -19.55 8.80 2.81
N GLU A 19 -19.09 8.73 4.03
CA GLU A 19 -17.86 9.38 4.45
C GLU A 19 -16.77 9.13 3.41
N ARG A 20 -16.04 10.18 3.07
CA ARG A 20 -14.87 10.14 2.19
C ARG A 20 -13.65 10.53 2.98
N ALA A 21 -12.54 9.90 2.70
CA ALA A 21 -11.27 10.22 3.33
C ALA A 21 -10.15 10.30 2.32
N LEU A 22 -9.28 11.28 2.50
CA LEU A 22 -8.00 11.40 1.80
C LEU A 22 -6.90 11.30 2.83
N SER A 23 -5.96 10.40 2.62
CA SER A 23 -4.84 10.20 3.52
C SER A 23 -3.53 10.36 2.78
N VAL A 24 -2.53 10.87 3.49
CA VAL A 24 -1.15 10.94 3.05
C VAL A 24 -0.31 10.13 4.03
N ASN A 25 0.56 9.30 3.52
CA ASN A 25 1.46 8.44 4.28
C ASN A 25 2.91 8.79 3.91
N LEU A 26 3.79 8.91 4.88
CA LEU A 26 5.22 9.13 4.72
C LEU A 26 5.98 8.28 5.73
N GLY A 27 6.97 7.52 5.25
CA GLY A 27 7.70 6.68 6.16
C GLY A 27 8.88 5.93 5.55
N TRP A 28 9.39 5.02 6.34
CA TRP A 28 10.42 4.08 5.94
C TRP A 28 9.84 3.01 5.04
N ALA A 29 10.64 2.59 4.06
CA ALA A 29 10.28 1.54 3.13
C ALA A 29 11.48 0.64 2.85
N THR A 30 11.21 -0.61 2.57
CA THR A 30 12.19 -1.58 2.11
C THR A 30 11.59 -2.50 1.06
N PHE A 31 12.43 -3.15 0.29
CA PHE A 31 12.02 -4.22 -0.59
C PHE A 31 12.86 -5.49 -0.39
N SER A 32 12.35 -6.59 -0.88
CA SER A 32 13.05 -7.85 -0.97
C SER A 32 12.83 -8.43 -2.37
N VAL A 33 13.91 -8.69 -3.09
CA VAL A 33 13.88 -9.33 -4.42
C VAL A 33 14.86 -10.50 -4.45
N PRO A 34 14.56 -11.59 -5.19
CA PRO A 34 15.54 -12.66 -5.40
C PRO A 34 16.68 -12.14 -6.26
N GLY A 35 17.90 -12.37 -5.82
CA GLY A 35 19.10 -12.09 -6.59
C GLY A 35 19.35 -13.14 -7.68
N LYS A 36 20.44 -13.00 -8.42
CA LYS A 36 20.85 -13.99 -9.42
C LYS A 36 21.43 -15.23 -8.76
N ALA A 37 20.95 -16.40 -9.17
CA ALA A 37 21.52 -17.67 -8.74
C ALA A 37 22.96 -17.81 -9.25
N VAL A 38 23.87 -18.27 -8.41
CA VAL A 38 25.26 -18.55 -8.75
C VAL A 38 25.50 -20.04 -8.56
N GLY A 39 25.60 -20.78 -9.67
CA GLY A 39 25.76 -22.24 -9.65
C GLY A 39 24.52 -22.94 -9.07
N ASN A 40 24.73 -23.88 -8.15
CA ASN A 40 23.66 -24.64 -7.50
C ASN A 40 23.18 -24.04 -6.17
N MET A 41 23.62 -22.83 -5.83
CA MET A 41 23.16 -22.15 -4.62
C MET A 41 21.87 -21.40 -4.87
N ALA A 42 20.99 -21.37 -3.85
CA ALA A 42 19.78 -20.55 -3.89
C ALA A 42 20.15 -19.08 -4.11
N PRO A 43 19.35 -18.33 -4.91
CA PRO A 43 19.65 -16.93 -5.16
C PRO A 43 19.62 -16.15 -3.83
N PRO A 44 20.61 -15.29 -3.57
CA PRO A 44 20.62 -14.44 -2.39
C PRO A 44 19.45 -13.45 -2.45
N THR A 45 18.87 -13.13 -1.30
CA THR A 45 17.89 -12.08 -1.20
C THR A 45 18.58 -10.72 -1.20
N LEU A 46 18.12 -9.81 -2.04
CA LEU A 46 18.59 -8.42 -2.09
C LEU A 46 17.58 -7.49 -1.42
N SER A 47 18.09 -6.60 -0.58
CA SER A 47 17.30 -5.56 0.10
C SER A 47 18.10 -4.26 0.13
N PRO A 48 17.47 -3.08 0.13
CA PRO A 48 18.18 -1.80 0.21
C PRO A 48 18.74 -1.59 1.63
N ASP A 49 19.78 -0.74 1.71
CA ASP A 49 20.34 -0.31 3.00
C ASP A 49 19.42 0.71 3.67
N VAL A 50 18.83 1.59 2.87
CA VAL A 50 17.85 2.59 3.33
C VAL A 50 16.81 2.86 2.24
N GLY A 51 15.60 3.15 2.65
CA GLY A 51 14.53 3.55 1.74
C GLY A 51 13.43 4.33 2.44
N GLY A 52 12.76 5.15 1.66
CA GLY A 52 11.62 5.94 2.09
C GLY A 52 10.49 5.86 1.07
N ALA A 53 9.26 6.01 1.53
CA ALA A 53 8.07 6.02 0.67
C ALA A 53 7.12 7.13 1.07
N LEU A 54 6.42 7.63 0.04
CA LEU A 54 5.29 8.55 0.15
C LEU A 54 4.10 7.90 -0.55
N GLY A 55 2.92 7.97 0.06
CA GLY A 55 1.69 7.46 -0.50
C GLY A 55 0.52 8.41 -0.31
N VAL A 56 -0.47 8.31 -1.19
CA VAL A 56 -1.76 9.00 -1.09
C VAL A 56 -2.85 7.96 -1.29
N SER A 57 -3.79 7.89 -0.37
CA SER A 57 -4.94 7.00 -0.48
C SER A 57 -6.25 7.76 -0.37
N TYR A 58 -7.22 7.35 -1.19
CA TYR A 58 -8.59 7.81 -1.14
C TYR A 58 -9.49 6.65 -0.68
N GLU A 59 -10.38 6.94 0.25
CA GLU A 59 -11.34 5.98 0.76
C GLU A 59 -12.77 6.51 0.64
N HIS A 60 -13.69 5.64 0.30
CA HIS A 60 -15.13 5.90 0.23
C HIS A 60 -15.87 4.84 1.04
N ALA A 61 -16.55 5.26 2.12
CA ALA A 61 -17.31 4.36 2.97
C ALA A 61 -18.51 3.79 2.20
N ILE A 62 -18.65 2.47 2.24
CA ILE A 62 -19.79 1.72 1.67
C ILE A 62 -20.65 1.08 2.75
N GLY A 63 -20.24 1.21 3.99
CA GLY A 63 -20.92 0.74 5.19
C GLY A 63 -20.35 1.44 6.42
N THR A 64 -20.78 1.03 7.62
CA THR A 64 -20.27 1.60 8.88
C THR A 64 -18.79 1.36 9.07
N ASP A 65 -18.34 0.15 8.78
CA ASP A 65 -16.98 -0.31 9.10
C ASP A 65 -16.13 -0.60 7.85
N ILE A 66 -16.75 -0.55 6.66
CA ILE A 66 -16.12 -0.94 5.39
C ILE A 66 -16.05 0.24 4.43
N SER A 67 -14.87 0.46 3.87
CA SER A 67 -14.63 1.46 2.83
C SER A 67 -13.94 0.84 1.61
N LEU A 68 -14.25 1.33 0.43
CA LEU A 68 -13.42 1.12 -0.76
C LEU A 68 -12.18 2.02 -0.64
N ARG A 69 -11.02 1.49 -0.97
CA ARG A 69 -9.74 2.20 -0.95
C ARG A 69 -9.08 2.14 -2.32
N GLY A 70 -8.52 3.26 -2.76
CA GLY A 70 -7.56 3.33 -3.85
C GLY A 70 -6.31 4.03 -3.37
N GLU A 71 -5.14 3.56 -3.74
CA GLU A 71 -3.87 4.12 -3.32
C GLU A 71 -2.88 4.27 -4.47
N LEU A 72 -2.09 5.34 -4.40
CA LEU A 72 -0.88 5.55 -5.19
C LEU A 72 0.28 5.82 -4.24
N ALA A 73 1.38 5.10 -4.39
CA ALA A 73 2.56 5.30 -3.57
C ALA A 73 3.83 5.20 -4.40
N GLY A 74 4.89 5.87 -3.95
CA GLY A 74 6.21 5.80 -4.52
C GLY A 74 7.28 5.66 -3.44
N GLY A 75 8.31 4.86 -3.71
CA GLY A 75 9.45 4.65 -2.83
C GLY A 75 10.76 4.89 -3.56
N LEU A 76 11.71 5.46 -2.84
CA LEU A 76 13.11 5.62 -3.27
C LEU A 76 13.99 4.83 -2.31
N PHE A 77 14.97 4.12 -2.87
CA PHE A 77 15.81 3.19 -2.13
C PHE A 77 17.26 3.40 -2.54
N TYR A 78 18.17 3.16 -1.61
CA TYR A 78 19.59 3.28 -1.80
C TYR A 78 20.33 2.05 -1.29
N GLY A 79 21.33 1.57 -2.05
CA GLY A 79 22.14 0.40 -1.68
C GLY A 79 21.50 -0.93 -2.08
N GLY A 80 21.99 -2.00 -1.49
CA GLY A 80 21.41 -3.36 -1.64
C GLY A 80 21.86 -4.15 -2.85
N ASN A 81 22.93 -3.74 -3.56
CA ASN A 81 23.49 -4.58 -4.60
C ASN A 81 24.55 -5.56 -4.07
N SER A 82 24.71 -6.70 -4.77
CA SER A 82 25.66 -7.76 -4.41
C SER A 82 27.13 -7.32 -4.46
N GLN A 83 27.44 -6.20 -5.09
CA GLN A 83 28.78 -5.65 -5.23
C GLN A 83 29.10 -4.54 -4.22
N LYS A 84 28.20 -4.27 -3.26
CA LYS A 84 28.32 -3.16 -2.28
C LYS A 84 28.52 -1.78 -2.94
N GLN A 85 28.12 -1.62 -4.18
CA GLN A 85 28.11 -0.33 -4.85
C GLN A 85 26.83 0.40 -4.50
N SER A 86 26.93 1.69 -4.28
CA SER A 86 25.77 2.55 -4.11
C SER A 86 24.94 2.52 -5.40
N ALA A 87 23.70 2.13 -5.29
CA ALA A 87 22.78 2.10 -6.42
C ALA A 87 21.43 2.64 -5.97
N ASP A 88 20.90 3.55 -6.76
CA ASP A 88 19.56 4.09 -6.55
C ASP A 88 18.55 3.20 -7.24
N SER A 89 17.46 2.92 -6.55
CA SER A 89 16.31 2.21 -7.10
C SER A 89 15.01 2.89 -6.67
N PHE A 90 13.96 2.61 -7.41
CA PHE A 90 12.64 3.16 -7.14
C PHE A 90 11.56 2.10 -7.35
N ALA A 91 10.44 2.28 -6.66
CA ALA A 91 9.22 1.52 -6.91
C ALA A 91 8.01 2.46 -6.83
N GLY A 92 7.09 2.31 -7.78
CA GLY A 92 5.78 2.93 -7.76
C GLY A 92 4.72 1.86 -7.57
N LEU A 93 3.73 2.09 -6.71
CA LEU A 93 2.63 1.18 -6.42
C LEU A 93 1.32 1.88 -6.73
N ALA A 94 0.41 1.16 -7.36
CA ALA A 94 -0.99 1.54 -7.48
C ALA A 94 -1.86 0.34 -7.09
N ASP A 95 -2.79 0.52 -6.15
CA ASP A 95 -3.68 -0.54 -5.71
C ASP A 95 -5.11 -0.07 -5.48
N VAL A 96 -6.03 -1.04 -5.49
CA VAL A 96 -7.43 -0.88 -5.11
C VAL A 96 -7.82 -2.02 -4.17
N GLY A 97 -8.63 -1.71 -3.17
CA GLY A 97 -9.01 -2.69 -2.17
C GLY A 97 -10.11 -2.23 -1.24
N VAL A 98 -10.15 -2.84 -0.09
CA VAL A 98 -11.10 -2.54 0.98
C VAL A 98 -10.37 -2.27 2.28
N THR A 99 -10.87 -1.30 3.04
CA THR A 99 -10.44 -1.02 4.41
C THR A 99 -11.56 -1.40 5.36
N PHE A 100 -11.20 -2.10 6.41
CA PHE A 100 -12.07 -2.41 7.55
C PHE A 100 -11.59 -1.59 8.76
N ARG A 101 -12.50 -0.79 9.34
CA ARG A 101 -12.21 0.06 10.50
C ARG A 101 -12.93 -0.47 11.72
N PHE A 102 -12.24 -0.45 12.86
CA PHE A 102 -12.82 -0.76 14.16
C PHE A 102 -12.99 0.55 14.91
N ASP A 103 -14.20 1.11 14.91
CA ASP A 103 -14.45 2.37 15.60
C ASP A 103 -14.46 2.14 17.11
N VAL A 104 -13.39 2.55 17.78
CA VAL A 104 -13.22 2.47 19.24
C VAL A 104 -12.87 3.85 19.77
N LEU A 105 -13.87 4.72 19.85
CA LEU A 105 -13.75 6.07 20.41
C LEU A 105 -12.66 6.92 19.68
N LYS A 106 -11.62 7.31 20.45
CA LYS A 106 -10.53 8.18 19.95
C LYS A 106 -9.51 7.43 19.09
N TYR A 107 -9.37 6.14 19.30
CA TYR A 107 -8.38 5.29 18.63
C TYR A 107 -9.10 4.39 17.64
N VAL A 108 -8.75 4.49 16.37
CA VAL A 108 -9.39 3.73 15.28
C VAL A 108 -8.39 2.79 14.65
N PRO A 109 -8.28 1.55 15.16
CA PRO A 109 -7.51 0.54 14.44
C PRO A 109 -8.21 0.18 13.15
N TYR A 110 -7.44 -0.11 12.11
CA TYR A 110 -7.96 -0.53 10.82
C TYR A 110 -7.03 -1.55 10.17
N ALA A 111 -7.61 -2.35 9.30
CA ALA A 111 -6.89 -3.25 8.43
C ALA A 111 -7.38 -3.07 6.99
N PHE A 112 -6.53 -3.31 6.02
CA PHE A 112 -6.92 -3.25 4.61
C PHE A 112 -6.28 -4.36 3.80
N GLY A 113 -6.92 -4.68 2.70
CA GLY A 113 -6.42 -5.61 1.72
C GLY A 113 -6.85 -5.21 0.32
N GLY A 114 -6.00 -5.48 -0.66
CA GLY A 114 -6.24 -5.06 -2.03
C GLY A 114 -5.36 -5.79 -3.04
N VAL A 115 -5.53 -5.40 -4.28
CA VAL A 115 -4.77 -5.89 -5.41
C VAL A 115 -4.24 -4.70 -6.20
N GLY A 116 -3.07 -4.83 -6.77
CA GLY A 116 -2.45 -3.73 -7.48
C GLY A 116 -1.30 -4.13 -8.38
N GLY A 117 -0.56 -3.13 -8.82
CA GLY A 117 0.66 -3.29 -9.59
C GLY A 117 1.79 -2.46 -9.03
N VAL A 118 2.99 -2.99 -9.13
CA VAL A 118 4.25 -2.30 -8.81
C VAL A 118 5.03 -2.11 -10.10
N VAL A 119 5.48 -0.88 -10.31
CA VAL A 119 6.47 -0.54 -11.33
C VAL A 119 7.79 -0.30 -10.61
N SER A 120 8.83 -0.99 -10.98
CA SER A 120 10.12 -0.88 -10.33
C SER A 120 11.27 -0.71 -11.32
N GLY A 121 12.40 -0.16 -10.84
CA GLY A 121 13.60 -0.02 -11.63
C GLY A 121 14.78 0.56 -10.86
N GLY A 122 15.95 0.48 -11.49
CA GLY A 122 17.23 0.96 -10.94
C GLY A 122 18.00 -0.13 -10.20
N GLY A 123 19.30 0.07 -10.03
CA GLY A 123 20.27 -0.74 -9.27
C GLY A 123 20.02 -2.24 -9.16
N PRO A 124 19.59 -2.71 -7.99
CA PRO A 124 19.38 -4.15 -7.77
C PRO A 124 18.04 -4.67 -8.26
N ILE A 125 17.09 -3.81 -8.63
CA ILE A 125 15.75 -4.19 -9.08
C ILE A 125 15.72 -4.20 -10.60
N ASP A 126 15.32 -5.31 -11.20
CA ASP A 126 15.07 -5.36 -12.64
C ASP A 126 13.87 -4.46 -12.99
N LYS A 127 13.95 -3.78 -14.14
CA LYS A 127 12.82 -2.98 -14.63
C LYS A 127 11.64 -3.89 -14.96
N GLY A 128 10.50 -3.63 -14.36
CA GLY A 128 9.32 -4.45 -14.57
C GLY A 128 8.04 -3.82 -14.07
N VAL A 129 6.97 -4.51 -14.39
CA VAL A 129 5.64 -4.28 -13.83
C VAL A 129 5.18 -5.62 -13.26
N ASP A 130 4.99 -5.65 -11.96
CA ASP A 130 4.55 -6.84 -11.24
C ASP A 130 3.16 -6.63 -10.67
N PHE A 131 2.32 -7.67 -10.75
CA PHE A 131 1.07 -7.71 -10.00
C PHE A 131 1.38 -7.99 -8.53
N VAL A 132 0.68 -7.31 -7.61
CA VAL A 132 0.86 -7.51 -6.17
C VAL A 132 -0.46 -7.63 -5.44
N LEU A 133 -0.43 -8.38 -4.34
CA LEU A 133 -1.44 -8.36 -3.29
C LEU A 133 -0.94 -7.44 -2.19
N CYS A 134 -1.78 -6.50 -1.78
CA CYS A 134 -1.49 -5.54 -0.73
C CYS A 134 -2.27 -5.91 0.52
N VAL A 135 -1.60 -5.96 1.66
CA VAL A 135 -2.24 -6.09 2.97
C VAL A 135 -1.57 -5.13 3.94
N GLY A 136 -2.34 -4.60 4.84
CA GLY A 136 -1.79 -3.69 5.83
C GLY A 136 -2.81 -3.30 6.88
N GLY A 137 -2.39 -2.37 7.71
CA GLY A 137 -3.23 -1.84 8.76
C GLY A 137 -2.51 -0.78 9.55
N GLY A 138 -3.23 -0.19 10.47
CA GLY A 138 -2.70 0.89 11.27
C GLY A 138 -3.60 1.26 12.43
N LEU A 139 -3.21 2.34 13.06
CA LEU A 139 -3.93 2.94 14.17
C LEU A 139 -4.02 4.45 13.93
N ASP A 140 -5.22 4.95 13.72
CA ASP A 140 -5.52 6.38 13.63
C ASP A 140 -5.92 6.92 14.99
N VAL A 141 -5.44 8.09 15.33
CA VAL A 141 -5.85 8.87 16.51
C VAL A 141 -6.69 10.04 16.01
N LEU A 142 -7.97 10.08 16.36
CA LEU A 142 -8.88 11.15 16.00
C LEU A 142 -8.52 12.43 16.77
N GLU A 143 -8.16 13.48 16.04
CA GLU A 143 -8.02 14.83 16.56
C GLU A 143 -9.37 15.56 16.54
N SER A 144 -10.14 15.33 15.48
CA SER A 144 -11.51 15.83 15.29
C SER A 144 -12.32 14.86 14.43
N ARG A 145 -13.60 15.18 14.19
CA ARG A 145 -14.42 14.40 13.24
C ARG A 145 -13.82 14.36 11.82
N SER A 146 -13.14 15.42 11.40
CA SER A 146 -12.61 15.58 10.05
C SER A 146 -11.12 15.29 9.92
N ARG A 147 -10.40 15.08 11.00
CA ARG A 147 -8.93 14.90 10.96
C ARG A 147 -8.46 13.82 11.91
N SER A 148 -7.55 13.01 11.44
CA SER A 148 -6.79 12.08 12.27
C SER A 148 -5.34 12.01 11.82
N TRP A 149 -4.50 11.53 12.70
CA TRP A 149 -3.14 11.14 12.39
C TRP A 149 -2.88 9.75 13.00
N GLY A 150 -1.91 9.04 12.47
CA GLY A 150 -1.67 7.69 12.93
C GLY A 150 -0.43 7.07 12.33
N VAL A 151 -0.34 5.77 12.47
CA VAL A 151 0.72 4.94 11.89
C VAL A 151 0.09 3.89 10.99
N GLU A 152 0.76 3.62 9.87
CA GLU A 152 0.32 2.59 8.91
C GLU A 152 1.50 1.71 8.52
N GLY A 153 1.28 0.41 8.53
CA GLY A 153 2.18 -0.59 7.98
C GLY A 153 1.54 -1.30 6.80
N ARG A 154 2.30 -1.56 5.74
CA ARG A 154 1.83 -2.22 4.53
C ARG A 154 2.86 -3.19 4.00
N LEU A 155 2.37 -4.31 3.51
CA LEU A 155 3.10 -5.32 2.75
C LEU A 155 2.45 -5.47 1.38
N ALA A 156 3.24 -5.38 0.31
CA ALA A 156 2.81 -5.66 -1.05
C ALA A 156 3.71 -6.73 -1.65
N SER A 157 3.15 -7.86 -2.05
CA SER A 157 3.89 -8.99 -2.59
C SER A 157 3.01 -9.87 -3.48
N PHE A 158 3.61 -10.53 -4.45
CA PHE A 158 2.99 -11.61 -5.21
C PHE A 158 4.04 -12.50 -5.88
N GLY A 159 3.89 -13.81 -5.75
CA GLY A 159 4.70 -14.79 -6.48
C GLY A 159 6.20 -14.81 -6.14
N GLY A 160 6.65 -14.00 -5.16
CA GLY A 160 8.06 -13.98 -4.74
C GLY A 160 8.99 -13.14 -5.63
N ASN A 161 8.47 -12.41 -6.62
CA ASN A 161 9.30 -11.57 -7.50
C ASN A 161 9.78 -10.32 -6.79
N ILE A 162 8.85 -9.60 -6.15
CA ILE A 162 9.15 -8.44 -5.33
C ILE A 162 8.26 -8.44 -4.09
N THR A 163 8.83 -8.10 -2.96
CA THR A 163 8.09 -7.83 -1.72
C THR A 163 8.47 -6.46 -1.22
N LEU A 164 7.48 -5.57 -1.13
CA LEU A 164 7.63 -4.22 -0.61
C LEU A 164 7.02 -4.16 0.78
N PHE A 165 7.74 -3.58 1.72
CA PHE A 165 7.24 -3.27 3.05
C PHE A 165 7.40 -1.78 3.33
N THR A 166 6.35 -1.15 3.88
CA THR A 166 6.39 0.25 4.31
C THR A 166 5.85 0.39 5.73
N LEU A 167 6.43 1.28 6.50
CA LEU A 167 5.96 1.67 7.82
C LEU A 167 6.12 3.18 7.97
N GLY A 168 5.03 3.89 8.24
CA GLY A 168 5.07 5.35 8.24
C GLY A 168 3.99 6.01 9.07
N LEU A 169 4.07 7.34 9.09
CA LEU A 169 3.06 8.21 9.66
C LEU A 169 1.98 8.46 8.61
N ARG A 170 0.74 8.51 9.05
CA ARG A 170 -0.43 8.78 8.24
C ARG A 170 -1.16 10.00 8.76
N GLY A 171 -1.51 10.91 7.85
CA GLY A 171 -2.43 12.02 8.11
C GLY A 171 -3.68 11.85 7.26
N THR A 172 -4.87 11.99 7.84
CA THR A 172 -6.15 11.77 7.15
C THR A 172 -7.09 12.96 7.33
N VAL A 173 -7.72 13.37 6.25
CA VAL A 173 -8.84 14.32 6.25
C VAL A 173 -10.10 13.62 5.77
N ARG A 174 -11.21 13.81 6.49
CA ARG A 174 -12.52 13.20 6.22
C ARG A 174 -13.58 14.24 5.96
N TRP A 175 -14.55 13.93 5.10
CA TRP A 175 -15.71 14.79 4.77
C TRP A 175 -16.89 13.92 4.34
N GLY A 176 -18.07 14.54 4.19
CA GLY A 176 -19.29 13.83 3.78
C GLY A 176 -20.06 13.23 4.95
N TYR A 177 -19.92 13.80 6.14
CA TYR A 177 -20.75 13.46 7.28
C TYR A 177 -22.11 14.17 7.17
N PHE A 178 -23.14 13.41 7.43
CA PHE A 178 -24.49 13.91 7.67
C PHE A 178 -25.06 13.35 8.97
#